data_c2669733ed92241269eb29a1541fbdf6
#
_entry.id   c2669733ed92241269eb29a1541fbdf6
#
_cell.length_a   1.000
_cell.length_b   1.000
_cell.length_c   1.000
_cell.angle_alpha   90.00
_cell.angle_beta   90.00
_cell.angle_gamma   90.00
#
_symmetry.space_group_name_H-M   'P 1'
#
loop_
_entity.id
_entity.type
_entity.pdbx_description
1 polymer ?
#
loop_
_entity_poly.entity_id
_entity_poly.type
_entity_poly.pdbx_seq_one_letter_code
_entity_poly.pdbx_strand_id
1 'polypeptide(L)'
;KKGKAVQLRGISSHGINWDVGEPFVNEKALQNLRDEWGVNCFRVAMYTEDYNGYCVTDTASRKKLLAKIDTAVKAGRKLGMYVIIDWHILSDGNPKKNQSKAKAFFKKMSNKYRKEKHVFYEICNEPNGGVQWKTIKSYAKSVIKGIRKADKNAVVIVGTPTWSQDVDMAAKSP
;
A
#
# COMPACT_ATOMS: atom_id res chain seq x y z
N LYS A 1 11.76 16.43 0.92
CA LYS A 1 10.95 17.13 1.92
C LYS A 1 11.35 18.60 1.92
N LYS A 2 10.41 19.51 1.75
CA LYS A 2 10.70 20.96 1.60
C LYS A 2 11.73 21.27 0.50
N GLY A 3 11.62 20.64 -0.68
CA GLY A 3 12.54 20.78 -1.80
C GLY A 3 13.87 20.01 -1.67
N LYS A 4 14.12 19.34 -0.55
CA LYS A 4 15.30 18.48 -0.39
C LYS A 4 14.99 17.03 -0.78
N ALA A 5 15.94 16.38 -1.44
CA ALA A 5 15.87 14.94 -1.72
C ALA A 5 15.78 14.14 -0.41
N VAL A 6 15.05 13.06 -0.44
CA VAL A 6 14.89 12.13 0.68
C VAL A 6 15.14 10.72 0.16
N GLN A 7 16.01 9.99 0.82
CA GLN A 7 16.17 8.56 0.60
C GLN A 7 15.23 7.79 1.52
N LEU A 8 14.39 6.93 0.97
CA LEU A 8 13.57 6.00 1.74
C LEU A 8 14.37 4.73 1.99
N ARG A 9 14.60 4.41 3.25
CA ARG A 9 15.17 3.14 3.72
C ARG A 9 14.04 2.41 4.43
N GLY A 10 13.45 1.44 3.72
CA GLY A 10 12.20 0.83 4.14
C GLY A 10 12.32 -0.65 4.44
N ILE A 11 11.37 -1.12 5.24
CA ILE A 11 11.09 -2.53 5.46
C ILE A 11 9.59 -2.78 5.29
N SER A 12 9.22 -3.95 4.78
CA SER A 12 7.83 -4.38 4.67
C SER A 12 7.45 -5.26 5.84
N SER A 13 6.22 -5.12 6.35
CA SER A 13 5.62 -6.17 7.14
C SER A 13 5.47 -7.44 6.27
N HIS A 14 5.40 -8.60 6.90
CA HIS A 14 4.71 -9.73 6.31
C HIS A 14 3.21 -9.41 6.20
N GLY A 15 2.40 -10.24 5.54
CA GLY A 15 0.96 -9.99 5.43
C GLY A 15 0.29 -9.74 6.77
N ILE A 16 -0.32 -8.57 6.94
CA ILE A 16 -1.05 -8.21 8.18
C ILE A 16 -2.32 -9.04 8.39
N ASN A 17 -2.64 -9.90 7.46
CA ASN A 17 -3.75 -10.85 7.46
C ASN A 17 -3.44 -12.10 8.29
N TRP A 18 -2.18 -12.33 8.61
CA TRP A 18 -1.67 -13.56 9.22
C TRP A 18 -0.98 -13.30 10.53
N ASP A 19 -1.03 -14.28 11.41
CA ASP A 19 -0.44 -14.24 12.76
C ASP A 19 1.08 -14.06 12.74
N VAL A 20 1.74 -14.41 11.64
CA VAL A 20 3.19 -14.21 11.43
C VAL A 20 3.56 -12.78 11.02
N GLY A 21 2.59 -11.93 10.69
CA GLY A 21 2.82 -10.53 10.28
C GLY A 21 2.13 -9.51 11.18
N GLU A 22 0.90 -9.80 11.57
CA GLU A 22 0.04 -8.88 12.33
C GLU A 22 0.65 -8.39 13.63
N PRO A 23 1.24 -9.22 14.50
CA PRO A 23 1.76 -8.79 15.79
C PRO A 23 2.89 -7.76 15.72
N PHE A 24 3.65 -7.76 14.62
CA PHE A 24 4.80 -6.87 14.44
C PHE A 24 4.43 -5.47 13.93
N VAL A 25 3.16 -5.25 13.54
CA VAL A 25 2.69 -3.92 13.16
C VAL A 25 2.19 -3.18 14.40
N ASN A 26 3.13 -2.62 15.15
CA ASN A 26 2.87 -1.83 16.36
C ASN A 26 3.94 -0.75 16.54
N GLU A 27 3.69 0.23 17.41
CA GLU A 27 4.58 1.37 17.62
C GLU A 27 5.98 0.94 18.10
N LYS A 28 6.06 -0.02 19.02
CA LYS A 28 7.35 -0.46 19.59
C LYS A 28 8.24 -1.12 18.54
N ALA A 29 7.66 -1.98 17.69
CA ALA A 29 8.39 -2.60 16.59
C ALA A 29 8.90 -1.55 15.58
N LEU A 30 8.07 -0.59 15.18
CA LEU A 30 8.47 0.50 14.29
C LEU A 30 9.55 1.38 14.94
N GLN A 31 9.46 1.62 16.23
CA GLN A 31 10.49 2.36 16.97
C GLN A 31 11.84 1.65 16.94
N ASN A 32 11.87 0.34 17.20
CA ASN A 32 13.10 -0.45 17.13
C ASN A 32 13.70 -0.42 15.70
N LEU A 33 12.87 -0.59 14.67
CA LEU A 33 13.34 -0.51 13.27
C LEU A 33 13.96 0.87 12.96
N ARG A 34 13.37 1.94 13.44
CA ARG A 34 13.92 3.30 13.27
C ARG A 34 15.24 3.47 14.02
N ASP A 35 15.25 3.13 15.30
CA ASP A 35 16.35 3.48 16.22
C ASP A 35 17.57 2.58 16.05
N GLU A 36 17.37 1.30 15.79
CA GLU A 36 18.44 0.32 15.69
C GLU A 36 18.89 0.04 14.26
N TRP A 37 17.96 0.15 13.29
CA TRP A 37 18.22 -0.21 11.88
C TRP A 37 18.22 0.99 10.93
N GLY A 38 17.93 2.19 11.43
CA GLY A 38 17.87 3.42 10.62
C GLY A 38 16.76 3.43 9.57
N VAL A 39 15.71 2.63 9.79
CA VAL A 39 14.53 2.56 8.90
C VAL A 39 13.72 3.85 9.03
N ASN A 40 13.35 4.45 7.90
CA ASN A 40 12.51 5.65 7.86
C ASN A 40 11.22 5.48 7.04
N CYS A 41 10.97 4.27 6.55
CA CYS A 41 9.76 3.93 5.79
C CYS A 41 9.28 2.53 6.14
N PHE A 42 8.01 2.39 6.49
CA PHE A 42 7.39 1.09 6.80
C PHE A 42 6.27 0.80 5.81
N ARG A 43 6.33 -0.38 5.16
CA ARG A 43 5.30 -0.84 4.22
C ARG A 43 4.37 -1.81 4.92
N VAL A 44 3.07 -1.53 4.84
CA VAL A 44 2.01 -2.35 5.44
C VAL A 44 1.39 -3.22 4.34
N ALA A 45 1.81 -4.47 4.26
CA ALA A 45 1.35 -5.42 3.26
C ALA A 45 -0.02 -5.99 3.65
N MET A 46 -1.09 -5.51 3.01
CA MET A 46 -2.45 -6.02 3.20
C MET A 46 -2.87 -6.86 2.01
N TYR A 47 -2.84 -8.17 2.15
CA TYR A 47 -3.25 -9.10 1.09
C TYR A 47 -4.73 -8.97 0.74
N THR A 48 -5.03 -9.17 -0.53
CA THR A 48 -6.36 -8.99 -1.10
C THR A 48 -7.19 -10.26 -1.11
N GLU A 49 -6.70 -11.35 -1.72
CA GLU A 49 -7.42 -12.61 -1.89
C GLU A 49 -6.79 -13.80 -1.15
N ASP A 50 -5.55 -13.71 -0.73
CA ASP A 50 -4.91 -14.77 0.03
C ASP A 50 -5.60 -14.93 1.40
N TYR A 51 -5.23 -15.95 2.17
CA TYR A 51 -5.87 -16.31 3.43
C TYR A 51 -6.18 -15.08 4.31
N ASN A 52 -7.43 -14.93 4.73
CA ASN A 52 -7.96 -13.76 5.43
C ASN A 52 -7.82 -12.42 4.70
N GLY A 53 -7.58 -12.43 3.38
CA GLY A 53 -7.42 -11.23 2.56
C GLY A 53 -8.61 -10.28 2.62
N TYR A 54 -8.34 -9.00 2.46
CA TYR A 54 -9.36 -7.94 2.57
C TYR A 54 -10.57 -8.16 1.68
N CYS A 55 -10.39 -8.79 0.51
CA CYS A 55 -11.45 -9.02 -0.47
C CYS A 55 -12.28 -10.27 -0.19
N VAL A 56 -11.78 -11.22 0.58
CA VAL A 56 -12.41 -12.53 0.81
C VAL A 56 -12.87 -12.74 2.25
N THR A 57 -12.37 -11.95 3.18
CA THR A 57 -12.70 -12.07 4.61
C THR A 57 -14.02 -11.38 4.97
N ASP A 58 -14.52 -11.63 6.19
CA ASP A 58 -15.73 -11.02 6.74
C ASP A 58 -15.54 -9.56 7.17
N THR A 59 -16.63 -8.93 7.58
CA THR A 59 -16.63 -7.51 7.99
C THR A 59 -15.82 -7.26 9.25
N ALA A 60 -15.81 -8.19 10.23
CA ALA A 60 -15.08 -8.02 11.48
C ALA A 60 -13.57 -8.09 11.22
N SER A 61 -13.13 -9.05 10.43
CA SER A 61 -11.73 -9.20 10.02
C SER A 61 -11.24 -8.00 9.18
N ARG A 62 -12.07 -7.48 8.24
CA ARG A 62 -11.75 -6.22 7.55
C ARG A 62 -11.55 -5.05 8.49
N LYS A 63 -12.37 -4.94 9.54
CA LYS A 63 -12.20 -3.87 10.55
C LYS A 63 -10.86 -4.02 11.28
N LYS A 64 -10.43 -5.24 11.61
CA LYS A 64 -9.11 -5.50 12.22
C LYS A 64 -7.97 -5.07 11.31
N LEU A 65 -8.02 -5.44 10.02
CA LEU A 65 -7.02 -5.00 9.03
C LEU A 65 -6.93 -3.48 8.94
N LEU A 66 -8.07 -2.79 8.87
CA LEU A 66 -8.11 -1.33 8.83
C LEU A 66 -7.57 -0.69 10.13
N ALA A 67 -7.82 -1.30 11.29
CA ALA A 67 -7.28 -0.85 12.56
C ALA A 67 -5.76 -1.02 12.61
N LYS A 68 -5.22 -2.09 12.03
CA LYS A 68 -3.79 -2.34 11.94
C LYS A 68 -3.09 -1.31 11.04
N ILE A 69 -3.69 -0.97 9.89
CA ILE A 69 -3.21 0.14 9.05
C ILE A 69 -3.19 1.45 9.85
N ASP A 70 -4.25 1.72 10.61
CA ASP A 70 -4.35 2.94 11.44
C ASP A 70 -3.25 2.99 12.51
N THR A 71 -2.94 1.86 13.13
CA THR A 71 -1.81 1.71 14.07
C THR A 71 -0.49 2.10 13.42
N ALA A 72 -0.19 1.56 12.22
CA ALA A 72 1.03 1.87 11.50
C ALA A 72 1.13 3.36 11.12
N VAL A 73 0.03 3.95 10.63
CA VAL A 73 0.00 5.37 10.24
C VAL A 73 0.21 6.28 11.47
N LYS A 74 -0.42 5.98 12.60
CA LYS A 74 -0.24 6.73 13.85
C LYS A 74 1.19 6.61 14.38
N ALA A 75 1.75 5.40 14.39
CA ALA A 75 3.13 5.16 14.78
C ALA A 75 4.11 5.89 13.86
N GLY A 76 3.92 5.80 12.54
CA GLY A 76 4.74 6.53 11.56
C GLY A 76 4.75 8.04 11.79
N ARG A 77 3.58 8.64 12.07
CA ARG A 77 3.49 10.06 12.41
C ARG A 77 4.29 10.41 13.67
N LYS A 78 4.10 9.64 14.74
CA LYS A 78 4.77 9.85 16.02
C LYS A 78 6.29 9.71 15.91
N LEU A 79 6.73 8.72 15.13
CA LEU A 79 8.14 8.36 14.95
C LEU A 79 8.85 9.14 13.83
N GLY A 80 8.12 9.96 13.06
CA GLY A 80 8.66 10.68 11.90
C GLY A 80 9.01 9.78 10.71
N MET A 81 8.40 8.61 10.61
CA MET A 81 8.59 7.63 9.54
C MET A 81 7.53 7.78 8.45
N TYR A 82 7.87 7.43 7.21
CA TYR A 82 6.91 7.26 6.13
C TYR A 82 6.19 5.92 6.26
N VAL A 83 4.96 5.85 5.74
CA VAL A 83 4.16 4.62 5.72
C VAL A 83 3.60 4.40 4.32
N ILE A 84 3.82 3.22 3.74
CA ILE A 84 3.20 2.78 2.50
C ILE A 84 2.02 1.88 2.85
N ILE A 85 0.82 2.25 2.44
CA ILE A 85 -0.36 1.39 2.52
C ILE A 85 -0.44 0.60 1.22
N ASP A 86 -0.19 -0.71 1.31
CA ASP A 86 -0.09 -1.60 0.16
C ASP A 86 -1.34 -2.46 0.01
N TRP A 87 -1.95 -2.37 -1.17
CA TRP A 87 -2.96 -3.29 -1.69
C TRP A 87 -2.25 -4.47 -2.31
N HIS A 88 -1.98 -5.48 -1.48
CA HIS A 88 -1.07 -6.58 -1.80
C HIS A 88 -1.76 -7.66 -2.64
N ILE A 89 -1.83 -7.44 -3.95
CA ILE A 89 -2.25 -8.49 -4.88
C ILE A 89 -1.11 -9.50 -5.04
N LEU A 90 -1.46 -10.79 -5.12
CA LEU A 90 -0.53 -11.90 -5.38
C LEU A 90 -1.23 -12.99 -6.18
N SER A 91 -2.07 -13.81 -5.55
CA SER A 91 -2.87 -14.84 -6.24
C SER A 91 -3.90 -14.24 -7.20
N ASP A 92 -4.38 -13.05 -6.94
CA ASP A 92 -5.22 -12.24 -7.83
C ASP A 92 -4.40 -11.33 -8.77
N GLY A 93 -3.36 -11.85 -9.39
CA GLY A 93 -2.34 -11.14 -10.17
C GLY A 93 -2.81 -10.05 -11.14
N ASN A 94 -4.08 -10.08 -11.57
CA ASN A 94 -4.70 -9.01 -12.35
C ASN A 94 -5.42 -8.02 -11.42
N PRO A 95 -4.92 -6.76 -11.26
CA PRO A 95 -5.51 -5.79 -10.34
C PRO A 95 -6.96 -5.40 -10.68
N LYS A 96 -7.42 -5.66 -11.90
CA LYS A 96 -8.83 -5.43 -12.28
C LYS A 96 -9.80 -6.40 -11.61
N LYS A 97 -9.36 -7.57 -11.17
CA LYS A 97 -10.22 -8.57 -10.52
C LYS A 97 -10.98 -7.96 -9.33
N ASN A 98 -10.29 -7.19 -8.50
CA ASN A 98 -10.87 -6.52 -7.33
C ASN A 98 -10.95 -4.99 -7.46
N GLN A 99 -10.98 -4.45 -8.69
CA GLN A 99 -10.92 -2.99 -8.93
C GLN A 99 -11.99 -2.20 -8.16
N SER A 100 -13.21 -2.67 -8.07
CA SER A 100 -14.29 -1.96 -7.37
C SER A 100 -14.00 -1.85 -5.87
N LYS A 101 -13.49 -2.93 -5.27
CA LYS A 101 -13.07 -2.96 -3.85
C LYS A 101 -11.85 -2.06 -3.62
N ALA A 102 -10.85 -2.10 -4.51
CA ALA A 102 -9.69 -1.22 -4.46
C ALA A 102 -10.09 0.26 -4.52
N LYS A 103 -10.98 0.64 -5.45
CA LYS A 103 -11.50 2.02 -5.54
C LYS A 103 -12.17 2.47 -4.25
N ALA A 104 -13.02 1.62 -3.66
CA ALA A 104 -13.70 1.94 -2.40
C ALA A 104 -12.71 2.07 -1.24
N PHE A 105 -11.75 1.15 -1.16
CA PHE A 105 -10.68 1.16 -0.15
C PHE A 105 -9.84 2.42 -0.25
N PHE A 106 -9.26 2.73 -1.40
CA PHE A 106 -8.39 3.91 -1.55
C PHE A 106 -9.14 5.23 -1.43
N LYS A 107 -10.40 5.30 -1.84
CA LYS A 107 -11.26 6.45 -1.54
C LYS A 107 -11.39 6.65 -0.02
N LYS A 108 -11.59 5.57 0.74
CA LYS A 108 -11.68 5.63 2.22
C LYS A 108 -10.34 6.04 2.83
N MET A 109 -9.23 5.42 2.42
CA MET A 109 -7.90 5.71 2.97
C MET A 109 -7.45 7.13 2.65
N SER A 110 -7.59 7.58 1.40
CA SER A 110 -7.18 8.92 1.00
C SER A 110 -8.02 10.02 1.67
N ASN A 111 -9.30 9.81 1.91
CA ASN A 111 -10.11 10.73 2.71
C ASN A 111 -9.65 10.78 4.17
N LYS A 112 -9.38 9.62 4.77
CA LYS A 112 -8.96 9.52 6.17
C LYS A 112 -7.60 10.16 6.39
N TYR A 113 -6.64 9.92 5.50
CA TYR A 113 -5.24 10.30 5.68
C TYR A 113 -4.80 11.50 4.83
N ARG A 114 -5.71 12.26 4.22
CA ARG A 114 -5.40 13.41 3.34
C ARG A 114 -4.47 14.47 3.95
N LYS A 115 -4.42 14.55 5.27
CA LYS A 115 -3.54 15.49 6.01
C LYS A 115 -2.21 14.85 6.42
N GLU A 116 -2.06 13.53 6.25
CA GLU A 116 -0.90 12.76 6.67
C GLU A 116 0.15 12.71 5.54
N LYS A 117 1.05 13.68 5.52
CA LYS A 117 2.05 13.84 4.43
C LYS A 117 3.13 12.76 4.40
N HIS A 118 3.12 11.84 5.35
CA HIS A 118 4.01 10.68 5.44
C HIS A 118 3.39 9.40 4.90
N VAL A 119 2.12 9.44 4.45
CA VAL A 119 1.41 8.27 3.92
C VAL A 119 1.48 8.22 2.40
N PHE A 120 1.88 7.07 1.86
CA PHE A 120 1.91 6.74 0.44
C PHE A 120 0.93 5.60 0.16
N TYR A 121 0.44 5.50 -1.06
CA TYR A 121 -0.51 4.48 -1.47
C TYR A 121 0.08 3.62 -2.57
N GLU A 122 0.32 2.34 -2.30
CA GLU A 122 0.68 1.34 -3.28
C GLU A 122 -0.58 0.61 -3.72
N ILE A 123 -1.01 0.87 -4.96
CA ILE A 123 -2.35 0.45 -5.40
C ILE A 123 -2.41 -0.94 -6.04
N CYS A 124 -1.28 -1.53 -6.31
CA CYS A 124 -1.14 -2.96 -6.65
C CYS A 124 0.32 -3.38 -6.45
N ASN A 125 0.52 -4.44 -5.68
CA ASN A 125 1.86 -4.97 -5.35
C ASN A 125 2.60 -5.51 -6.59
N GLU A 126 2.25 -6.69 -7.03
CA GLU A 126 2.97 -7.46 -8.04
C GLU A 126 2.02 -8.03 -9.10
N PRO A 127 1.58 -7.20 -10.07
CA PRO A 127 0.79 -7.71 -11.17
C PRO A 127 1.51 -8.86 -11.90
N ASN A 128 0.82 -9.99 -12.07
CA ASN A 128 1.40 -11.21 -12.62
C ASN A 128 0.40 -11.99 -13.47
N GLY A 129 0.71 -13.25 -13.82
CA GLY A 129 -0.20 -14.08 -14.63
C GLY A 129 -0.39 -13.56 -16.06
N GLY A 130 0.59 -12.88 -16.63
CA GLY A 130 0.56 -12.37 -18.01
C GLY A 130 -0.27 -11.09 -18.18
N VAL A 131 -0.65 -10.41 -17.09
CA VAL A 131 -1.38 -9.14 -17.20
C VAL A 131 -0.54 -8.07 -17.89
N GLN A 132 -1.13 -7.40 -18.88
CA GLN A 132 -0.45 -6.40 -19.70
C GLN A 132 -0.47 -5.01 -19.04
N TRP A 133 0.58 -4.21 -19.28
CA TRP A 133 0.69 -2.84 -18.77
C TRP A 133 -0.54 -1.98 -19.09
N LYS A 134 -1.12 -2.10 -20.28
CA LYS A 134 -2.36 -1.40 -20.67
C LYS A 134 -3.51 -1.66 -19.68
N THR A 135 -3.63 -2.88 -19.20
CA THR A 135 -4.66 -3.29 -18.21
C THR A 135 -4.37 -2.66 -16.85
N ILE A 136 -3.13 -2.73 -16.38
CA ILE A 136 -2.67 -2.13 -15.13
C ILE A 136 -2.86 -0.60 -15.17
N LYS A 137 -2.44 0.04 -16.26
CA LYS A 137 -2.60 1.48 -16.49
C LYS A 137 -4.07 1.92 -16.43
N SER A 138 -4.97 1.15 -17.04
CA SER A 138 -6.42 1.41 -16.98
C SER A 138 -6.98 1.28 -15.55
N TYR A 139 -6.55 0.28 -14.80
CA TYR A 139 -6.86 0.12 -13.38
C TYR A 139 -6.34 1.31 -12.57
N ALA A 140 -5.04 1.63 -12.73
CA ALA A 140 -4.38 2.70 -12.00
C ALA A 140 -5.08 4.06 -12.21
N LYS A 141 -5.38 4.43 -13.47
CA LYS A 141 -6.14 5.65 -13.79
C LYS A 141 -7.45 5.73 -13.00
N SER A 142 -8.17 4.62 -12.90
CA SER A 142 -9.45 4.55 -12.20
C SER A 142 -9.32 4.74 -10.69
N VAL A 143 -8.32 4.12 -10.06
CA VAL A 143 -8.06 4.21 -8.63
C VAL A 143 -7.48 5.59 -8.26
N ILE A 144 -6.47 6.05 -9.00
CA ILE A 144 -5.79 7.35 -8.80
C ILE A 144 -6.79 8.49 -8.89
N LYS A 145 -7.74 8.45 -9.83
CA LYS A 145 -8.82 9.46 -9.92
C LYS A 145 -9.58 9.60 -8.60
N GLY A 146 -9.82 8.49 -7.90
CA GLY A 146 -10.47 8.51 -6.58
C GLY A 146 -9.59 9.13 -5.49
N ILE A 147 -8.31 8.75 -5.46
CA ILE A 147 -7.32 9.29 -4.50
C ILE A 147 -7.16 10.80 -4.68
N ARG A 148 -6.99 11.26 -5.93
CA ARG A 148 -6.76 12.68 -6.26
C ARG A 148 -7.92 13.60 -5.88
N LYS A 149 -9.15 13.08 -5.76
CA LYS A 149 -10.30 13.85 -5.25
C LYS A 149 -10.15 14.23 -3.77
N ALA A 150 -9.50 13.38 -2.99
CA ALA A 150 -9.30 13.58 -1.56
C ALA A 150 -7.94 14.22 -1.24
N ASP A 151 -6.88 13.79 -1.92
CA ASP A 151 -5.51 14.30 -1.79
C ASP A 151 -4.86 14.47 -3.17
N LYS A 152 -4.78 15.71 -3.63
CA LYS A 152 -4.18 16.06 -4.93
C LYS A 152 -2.68 15.73 -4.99
N ASN A 153 -2.00 15.73 -3.86
CA ASN A 153 -0.54 15.58 -3.76
C ASN A 153 -0.09 14.21 -3.23
N ALA A 154 -1.03 13.26 -3.07
CA ALA A 154 -0.68 11.92 -2.61
C ALA A 154 0.38 11.27 -3.51
N VAL A 155 1.37 10.63 -2.91
CA VAL A 155 2.30 9.75 -3.62
C VAL A 155 1.61 8.41 -3.85
N VAL A 156 1.57 7.99 -5.11
CA VAL A 156 0.94 6.72 -5.50
C VAL A 156 1.98 5.86 -6.21
N ILE A 157 2.09 4.61 -5.76
CA ILE A 157 2.98 3.59 -6.30
C ILE A 157 2.13 2.59 -7.07
N VAL A 158 2.59 2.20 -8.25
CA VAL A 158 1.91 1.27 -9.14
C VAL A 158 2.89 0.17 -9.53
N GLY A 159 2.55 -1.09 -9.24
CA GLY A 159 3.30 -2.24 -9.71
C GLY A 159 3.21 -2.40 -11.24
N THR A 160 4.28 -2.86 -11.86
CA THR A 160 4.35 -3.15 -13.30
C THR A 160 4.13 -4.66 -13.57
N PRO A 161 3.98 -5.11 -14.83
CA PRO A 161 3.85 -6.54 -15.13
C PRO A 161 5.03 -7.37 -14.60
N THR A 162 4.86 -8.69 -14.63
CA THR A 162 5.92 -9.66 -14.29
C THR A 162 6.51 -9.41 -12.90
N TRP A 163 5.60 -9.39 -11.89
CA TRP A 163 5.98 -9.13 -10.48
C TRP A 163 6.75 -7.82 -10.30
N SER A 164 6.28 -6.75 -10.96
CA SER A 164 6.87 -5.40 -10.94
C SER A 164 8.28 -5.30 -11.57
N GLN A 165 8.68 -6.23 -12.43
CA GLN A 165 9.97 -6.23 -13.10
C GLN A 165 9.98 -5.39 -14.39
N ASP A 166 8.86 -5.31 -15.12
CA ASP A 166 8.77 -4.66 -16.44
C ASP A 166 8.62 -3.13 -16.33
N VAL A 167 9.56 -2.48 -15.65
CA VAL A 167 9.54 -1.02 -15.45
C VAL A 167 9.72 -0.24 -16.74
N ASP A 168 10.41 -0.79 -17.73
CA ASP A 168 10.61 -0.21 -19.04
C ASP A 168 9.30 -0.07 -19.83
N MET A 169 8.37 -1.00 -19.66
CA MET A 169 7.03 -0.92 -20.25
C MET A 169 6.26 0.30 -19.73
N ALA A 170 6.38 0.57 -18.44
CA ALA A 170 5.78 1.75 -17.83
C ALA A 170 6.47 3.05 -18.30
N ALA A 171 7.79 3.03 -18.41
CA ALA A 171 8.57 4.18 -18.88
C ALA A 171 8.25 4.56 -20.36
N LYS A 172 8.04 3.55 -21.22
CA LYS A 172 7.66 3.77 -22.64
C LYS A 172 6.23 4.29 -22.81
N SER A 173 5.35 4.08 -21.82
CA SER A 173 3.94 4.47 -21.87
C SER A 173 3.41 4.85 -20.49
N PRO A 174 3.84 5.98 -19.91
CA PRO A 174 3.47 6.42 -18.60
C PRO A 174 1.98 6.80 -18.44
#